data_f8c2e202158251db0ca53eca1026ad93
#
_entry.id   f8c2e202158251db0ca53eca1026ad93
#
_cell.length_a   1.000
_cell.length_b   1.000
_cell.length_c   1.000
_cell.angle_alpha   90.00
_cell.angle_beta   90.00
_cell.angle_gamma   90.00
#
_symmetry.space_group_name_H-M   'P 1'
#
loop_
_entity.id
_entity.type
_entity.pdbx_description
1 polymer ?
#
loop_
_entity_poly.entity_id
_entity_poly.type
_entity_poly.pdbx_seq_one_letter_code
_entity_poly.pdbx_strand_id
1 'polypeptide(L)'
;MSLGNVAKYIESFGLLLNLVTLCLILRQGLKSPDMQLALILAVCDVCLVSSKLGLYIYYKTTNDFGIFKKEWFGQLDGLFMCLFISTSILCVGYLALLRCWAIFFKRRINIKVWFRFFAAQQGLLAFLLTLTAVNGEFKLSPFDRFFHPNPYSLNPVTRSCSLLLSLWILFSFVAVNVTYPAICYVYLHQIDTAAICLDWRPKIIARHHFLKKITIILRISILMLIYNIFMLPAFVITMKGYIQHQNNSVTLDSLLTLSLLCLVIVNPLTLIFLHQDIVNDVKIIFHSMFRPKLPTDIQIHPSL
;
A
#
# COMPACT_ATOMS: atom_id res chain seq x y z
N MET A 1 8.84 -13.66 22.01
CA MET A 1 8.92 -13.79 20.54
C MET A 1 9.86 -12.71 20.06
N SER A 2 10.97 -13.04 19.34
CA SER A 2 11.87 -11.98 18.88
C SER A 2 11.16 -11.14 17.79
N LEU A 3 11.42 -9.82 17.76
CA LEU A 3 10.84 -8.91 16.77
C LEU A 3 11.12 -9.39 15.33
N GLY A 4 12.25 -10.08 15.15
CA GLY A 4 12.60 -10.74 13.90
C GLY A 4 11.63 -11.82 13.45
N ASN A 5 11.03 -12.56 14.36
CA ASN A 5 10.01 -13.56 14.01
C ASN A 5 8.68 -12.90 13.68
N VAL A 6 8.30 -11.82 14.38
CA VAL A 6 7.08 -11.04 14.07
C VAL A 6 7.15 -10.50 12.64
N ALA A 7 8.26 -9.89 12.25
CA ALA A 7 8.44 -9.34 10.91
C ALA A 7 8.25 -10.41 9.81
N LYS A 8 8.76 -11.64 10.00
CA LYS A 8 8.59 -12.73 9.04
C LYS A 8 7.13 -13.15 8.85
N TYR A 9 6.35 -13.20 9.92
CA TYR A 9 4.92 -13.49 9.82
C TYR A 9 4.20 -12.39 9.05
N ILE A 10 4.54 -11.11 9.31
CA ILE A 10 4.01 -9.97 8.58
C ILE A 10 4.37 -10.07 7.09
N GLU A 11 5.64 -10.35 6.77
CA GLU A 11 6.13 -10.52 5.39
C GLU A 11 5.42 -11.67 4.67
N SER A 12 5.34 -12.86 5.31
CA SER A 12 4.70 -14.04 4.68
C SER A 12 3.21 -13.81 4.46
N PHE A 13 2.51 -13.26 5.43
CA PHE A 13 1.09 -12.93 5.31
C PHE A 13 0.85 -11.82 4.28
N GLY A 14 1.70 -10.78 4.30
CA GLY A 14 1.67 -9.69 3.32
C GLY A 14 1.91 -10.20 1.89
N LEU A 15 2.85 -11.11 1.69
CA LEU A 15 3.09 -11.72 0.37
C LEU A 15 1.84 -12.45 -0.14
N LEU A 16 1.26 -13.32 0.69
CA LEU A 16 0.05 -14.06 0.33
C LEU A 16 -1.08 -13.11 -0.07
N LEU A 17 -1.31 -12.08 0.75
CA LEU A 17 -2.39 -11.12 0.54
C LEU A 17 -2.16 -10.30 -0.76
N ASN A 18 -0.93 -9.88 -1.04
CA ASN A 18 -0.58 -9.17 -2.27
C ASN A 18 -0.70 -10.06 -3.52
N LEU A 19 -0.31 -11.34 -3.44
CA LEU A 19 -0.50 -12.29 -4.55
C LEU A 19 -1.99 -12.50 -4.85
N VAL A 20 -2.82 -12.67 -3.83
CA VAL A 20 -4.28 -12.76 -4.01
C VAL A 20 -4.83 -11.50 -4.66
N THR A 21 -4.42 -10.33 -4.16
CA THR A 21 -4.85 -9.02 -4.71
C THR A 21 -4.41 -8.87 -6.17
N LEU A 22 -3.17 -9.26 -6.48
CA LEU A 22 -2.63 -9.24 -7.84
C LEU A 22 -3.46 -10.12 -8.79
N CYS A 23 -3.79 -11.34 -8.38
CA CYS A 23 -4.66 -12.24 -9.14
C CYS A 23 -6.05 -11.63 -9.39
N LEU A 24 -6.64 -10.99 -8.38
CA LEU A 24 -7.94 -10.33 -8.50
C LEU A 24 -7.90 -9.14 -9.47
N ILE A 25 -6.85 -8.31 -9.41
CA ILE A 25 -6.64 -7.20 -10.32
C ILE A 25 -6.51 -7.69 -11.77
N LEU A 26 -5.68 -8.71 -12.00
CA LEU A 26 -5.47 -9.27 -13.32
C LEU A 26 -6.75 -9.91 -13.90
N ARG A 27 -7.55 -10.56 -13.05
CA ARG A 27 -8.85 -11.12 -13.45
C ARG A 27 -9.85 -10.06 -13.91
N GLN A 28 -9.89 -8.91 -13.25
CA GLN A 28 -10.80 -7.80 -13.61
C GLN A 28 -10.32 -7.03 -14.84
N GLY A 29 -9.04 -7.12 -15.16
CA GLY A 29 -8.40 -6.40 -16.26
C GLY A 29 -8.09 -4.94 -15.92
N LEU A 30 -7.19 -4.36 -16.71
CA LEU A 30 -6.60 -3.03 -16.46
C LEU A 30 -7.40 -1.90 -17.14
N LYS A 31 -8.72 -1.92 -17.03
CA LYS A 31 -9.63 -1.01 -17.77
C LYS A 31 -9.63 0.41 -17.19
N SER A 32 -9.31 0.59 -15.93
CA SER A 32 -9.33 1.89 -15.27
C SER A 32 -7.94 2.32 -14.82
N PRO A 33 -7.69 3.64 -14.69
CA PRO A 33 -6.46 4.18 -14.11
C PRO A 33 -6.15 3.65 -12.74
N ASP A 34 -7.18 3.54 -11.90
CA ASP A 34 -7.08 3.01 -10.54
C ASP A 34 -6.53 1.59 -10.53
N MET A 35 -7.01 0.72 -11.46
CA MET A 35 -6.54 -0.66 -11.55
C MET A 35 -5.10 -0.76 -12.02
N GLN A 36 -4.66 0.16 -12.89
CA GLN A 36 -3.26 0.21 -13.34
C GLN A 36 -2.31 0.62 -12.20
N LEU A 37 -2.67 1.64 -11.41
CA LEU A 37 -1.89 2.01 -10.23
C LEU A 37 -1.95 0.94 -9.14
N ALA A 38 -3.11 0.30 -8.96
CA ALA A 38 -3.26 -0.82 -8.04
C ALA A 38 -2.37 -2.01 -8.42
N LEU A 39 -2.21 -2.27 -9.73
CA LEU A 39 -1.28 -3.28 -10.23
C LEU A 39 0.16 -2.92 -9.87
N ILE A 40 0.60 -1.68 -10.14
CA ILE A 40 1.96 -1.22 -9.81
C ILE A 40 2.21 -1.37 -8.31
N LEU A 41 1.26 -0.94 -7.47
CA LEU A 41 1.33 -1.07 -6.02
C LEU A 41 1.51 -2.54 -5.59
N ALA A 42 0.64 -3.44 -6.06
CA ALA A 42 0.71 -4.85 -5.71
C ALA A 42 2.01 -5.52 -6.18
N VAL A 43 2.50 -5.19 -7.38
CA VAL A 43 3.77 -5.70 -7.90
C VAL A 43 4.94 -5.21 -7.04
N CYS A 44 4.99 -3.92 -6.69
CA CYS A 44 6.04 -3.37 -5.83
C CYS A 44 6.06 -4.05 -4.46
N ASP A 45 4.88 -4.24 -3.84
CA ASP A 45 4.77 -4.89 -2.54
C ASP A 45 5.18 -6.38 -2.62
N VAL A 46 4.81 -7.11 -3.68
CA VAL A 46 5.29 -8.49 -3.93
C VAL A 46 6.80 -8.53 -4.09
N CYS A 47 7.39 -7.66 -4.89
CA CYS A 47 8.85 -7.59 -5.10
C CYS A 47 9.58 -7.28 -3.78
N LEU A 48 9.06 -6.30 -3.02
CA LEU A 48 9.60 -5.90 -1.72
C LEU A 48 9.67 -7.08 -0.76
N VAL A 49 8.56 -7.79 -0.58
CA VAL A 49 8.47 -8.89 0.39
C VAL A 49 9.19 -10.12 -0.08
N SER A 50 9.09 -10.46 -1.38
CA SER A 50 9.77 -11.63 -1.94
C SER A 50 11.29 -11.51 -1.83
N SER A 51 11.85 -10.30 -2.04
CA SER A 51 13.29 -10.07 -1.87
C SER A 51 13.73 -10.30 -0.42
N LYS A 52 12.96 -9.82 0.57
CA LYS A 52 13.27 -10.01 2.00
C LYS A 52 13.13 -11.45 2.47
N LEU A 53 12.06 -12.13 2.07
CA LEU A 53 11.89 -13.56 2.37
C LEU A 53 12.96 -14.41 1.68
N GLY A 54 13.31 -14.10 0.44
CA GLY A 54 14.38 -14.79 -0.30
C GLY A 54 15.73 -14.66 0.40
N LEU A 55 16.10 -13.46 0.84
CA LEU A 55 17.33 -13.23 1.62
C LEU A 55 17.31 -13.97 2.95
N TYR A 56 16.18 -14.00 3.63
CA TYR A 56 16.02 -14.74 4.87
C TYR A 56 16.18 -16.26 4.66
N ILE A 57 15.54 -16.82 3.63
CA ILE A 57 15.68 -18.25 3.27
C ILE A 57 17.12 -18.57 2.92
N TYR A 58 17.76 -17.77 2.08
CA TYR A 58 19.17 -17.91 1.74
C TYR A 58 20.05 -17.97 2.99
N TYR A 59 19.89 -16.99 3.89
CA TYR A 59 20.63 -16.97 5.14
C TYR A 59 20.40 -18.23 5.99
N LYS A 60 19.15 -18.67 6.11
CA LYS A 60 18.80 -19.84 6.93
C LYS A 60 19.34 -21.15 6.35
N THR A 61 19.45 -21.25 5.05
CA THR A 61 19.94 -22.47 4.37
C THR A 61 21.44 -22.54 4.29
N THR A 62 22.13 -21.40 4.12
CA THR A 62 23.59 -21.37 3.94
C THR A 62 24.35 -21.09 5.23
N ASN A 63 23.69 -20.57 6.28
CA ASN A 63 24.33 -19.99 7.47
C ASN A 63 25.40 -18.94 7.12
N ASP A 64 25.37 -18.40 5.90
CA ASP A 64 26.36 -17.45 5.41
C ASP A 64 25.87 -16.01 5.50
N PHE A 65 26.41 -15.27 6.45
CA PHE A 65 26.23 -13.81 6.55
C PHE A 65 27.18 -13.03 5.62
N GLY A 66 28.05 -13.73 4.87
CA GLY A 66 29.11 -13.09 4.10
C GLY A 66 28.57 -12.17 3.00
N ILE A 67 27.40 -12.47 2.43
CA ILE A 67 26.80 -11.63 1.40
C ILE A 67 26.38 -10.25 1.96
N PHE A 68 25.89 -10.19 3.19
CA PHE A 68 25.49 -8.93 3.85
C PHE A 68 26.69 -8.06 4.23
N LYS A 69 27.89 -8.65 4.31
CA LYS A 69 29.15 -7.93 4.57
C LYS A 69 29.73 -7.31 3.31
N LYS A 70 29.24 -7.72 2.11
CA LYS A 70 29.70 -7.16 0.85
C LYS A 70 29.05 -5.79 0.65
N GLU A 71 29.86 -4.76 0.58
CA GLU A 71 29.41 -3.37 0.45
C GLU A 71 28.47 -3.17 -0.76
N TRP A 72 28.86 -3.68 -1.93
CA TRP A 72 28.06 -3.57 -3.14
C TRP A 72 26.63 -4.16 -2.98
N PHE A 73 26.52 -5.26 -2.21
CA PHE A 73 25.23 -5.89 -1.97
C PHE A 73 24.30 -4.97 -1.16
N GLY A 74 24.84 -4.35 -0.10
CA GLY A 74 24.09 -3.39 0.72
C GLY A 74 23.63 -2.18 -0.09
N GLN A 75 24.45 -1.68 -1.00
CA GLN A 75 24.09 -0.56 -1.87
C GLN A 75 22.96 -0.95 -2.83
N LEU A 76 23.00 -2.13 -3.44
CA LEU A 76 21.93 -2.61 -4.33
C LEU A 76 20.64 -2.92 -3.57
N ASP A 77 20.72 -3.63 -2.44
CA ASP A 77 19.51 -3.92 -1.63
C ASP A 77 18.85 -2.62 -1.18
N GLY A 78 19.63 -1.65 -0.70
CA GLY A 78 19.11 -0.33 -0.31
C GLY A 78 18.44 0.42 -1.45
N LEU A 79 19.07 0.42 -2.62
CA LEU A 79 18.50 1.02 -3.83
C LEU A 79 17.12 0.43 -4.18
N PHE A 80 17.04 -0.89 -4.33
CA PHE A 80 15.79 -1.56 -4.70
C PHE A 80 14.72 -1.43 -3.63
N MET A 81 15.08 -1.58 -2.37
CA MET A 81 14.15 -1.46 -1.26
C MET A 81 13.53 -0.07 -1.16
N CYS A 82 14.37 0.98 -1.21
CA CYS A 82 13.87 2.35 -1.19
C CYS A 82 13.01 2.67 -2.41
N LEU A 83 13.36 2.14 -3.58
CA LEU A 83 12.57 2.33 -4.79
C LEU A 83 11.19 1.67 -4.69
N PHE A 84 11.11 0.43 -4.22
CA PHE A 84 9.82 -0.27 -4.08
C PHE A 84 8.94 0.36 -3.00
N ILE A 85 9.51 0.66 -1.82
CA ILE A 85 8.77 1.30 -0.72
C ILE A 85 8.22 2.66 -1.16
N SER A 86 9.05 3.49 -1.77
CA SER A 86 8.63 4.84 -2.21
C SER A 86 7.60 4.78 -3.33
N THR A 87 7.75 3.84 -4.28
CA THR A 87 6.76 3.61 -5.34
C THR A 87 5.42 3.19 -4.73
N SER A 88 5.44 2.27 -3.78
CA SER A 88 4.24 1.81 -3.06
C SER A 88 3.55 2.99 -2.34
N ILE A 89 4.29 3.78 -1.58
CA ILE A 89 3.75 4.95 -0.86
C ILE A 89 3.14 5.97 -1.83
N LEU A 90 3.84 6.29 -2.92
CA LEU A 90 3.33 7.23 -3.93
C LEU A 90 2.07 6.71 -4.62
N CYS A 91 2.02 5.42 -4.96
CA CYS A 91 0.82 4.82 -5.57
C CYS A 91 -0.41 5.02 -4.70
N VAL A 92 -0.31 4.87 -3.38
CA VAL A 92 -1.43 5.10 -2.45
C VAL A 92 -1.89 6.56 -2.49
N GLY A 93 -0.96 7.53 -2.46
CA GLY A 93 -1.27 8.95 -2.57
C GLY A 93 -1.95 9.30 -3.91
N TYR A 94 -1.42 8.79 -5.02
CA TYR A 94 -2.02 8.99 -6.34
C TYR A 94 -3.40 8.33 -6.49
N LEU A 95 -3.60 7.12 -5.95
CA LEU A 95 -4.90 6.46 -5.93
C LEU A 95 -5.94 7.29 -5.16
N ALA A 96 -5.57 7.84 -4.01
CA ALA A 96 -6.43 8.71 -3.23
C ALA A 96 -6.84 9.96 -4.03
N LEU A 97 -5.87 10.65 -4.65
CA LEU A 97 -6.13 11.83 -5.48
C LEU A 97 -6.96 11.53 -6.72
N LEU A 98 -6.70 10.43 -7.44
CA LEU A 98 -7.48 10.06 -8.63
C LEU A 98 -8.94 9.81 -8.29
N ARG A 99 -9.21 9.13 -7.18
CA ARG A 99 -10.57 8.89 -6.69
C ARG A 99 -11.27 10.17 -6.31
N CYS A 100 -10.59 11.04 -5.58
CA CYS A 100 -11.11 12.35 -5.21
C CYS A 100 -11.47 13.15 -6.46
N TRP A 101 -10.57 13.22 -7.43
CA TRP A 101 -10.80 13.94 -8.69
C TRP A 101 -11.99 13.37 -9.46
N ALA A 102 -12.06 12.05 -9.62
CA ALA A 102 -13.16 11.39 -10.33
C ALA A 102 -14.54 11.71 -9.70
N ILE A 103 -14.61 11.78 -8.38
CA ILE A 103 -15.84 12.02 -7.64
C ILE A 103 -16.25 13.51 -7.69
N PHE A 104 -15.31 14.43 -7.47
CA PHE A 104 -15.61 15.87 -7.40
C PHE A 104 -15.87 16.47 -8.77
N PHE A 105 -15.01 16.17 -9.74
CA PHE A 105 -15.07 16.83 -11.05
C PHE A 105 -15.86 16.05 -12.09
N LYS A 106 -16.28 14.80 -11.80
CA LYS A 106 -17.03 13.93 -12.74
C LYS A 106 -16.41 13.86 -14.14
N ARG A 107 -15.14 14.24 -14.27
CA ARG A 107 -14.41 14.28 -15.54
C ARG A 107 -13.41 13.13 -15.58
N ARG A 108 -13.33 12.48 -16.74
CA ARG A 108 -12.26 11.50 -16.99
C ARG A 108 -10.94 12.26 -17.13
N ILE A 109 -10.01 11.93 -16.27
CA ILE A 109 -8.66 12.47 -16.34
C ILE A 109 -7.93 11.82 -17.49
N ASN A 110 -7.11 12.62 -18.19
CA ASN A 110 -6.15 12.06 -19.12
C ASN A 110 -5.06 11.32 -18.31
N ILE A 111 -5.22 10.00 -18.24
CA ILE A 111 -4.34 9.11 -17.49
C ILE A 111 -2.88 9.28 -17.89
N LYS A 112 -2.60 9.57 -19.19
CA LYS A 112 -1.23 9.76 -19.69
C LYS A 112 -0.50 10.91 -18.97
N VAL A 113 -1.23 11.96 -18.58
CA VAL A 113 -0.65 13.09 -17.83
C VAL A 113 -0.23 12.64 -16.44
N TRP A 114 -1.12 11.92 -15.73
CA TRP A 114 -0.84 11.40 -14.39
C TRP A 114 0.33 10.41 -14.38
N PHE A 115 0.37 9.49 -15.34
CA PHE A 115 1.49 8.56 -15.47
C PHE A 115 2.82 9.26 -15.81
N ARG A 116 2.80 10.34 -16.59
CA ARG A 116 4.01 11.13 -16.85
C ARG A 116 4.52 11.81 -15.57
N PHE A 117 3.63 12.40 -14.77
CA PHE A 117 4.03 12.99 -13.48
C PHE A 117 4.56 11.92 -12.52
N PHE A 118 3.88 10.80 -12.40
CA PHE A 118 4.33 9.67 -11.59
C PHE A 118 5.68 9.15 -12.05
N ALA A 119 5.86 8.91 -13.35
CA ALA A 119 7.11 8.44 -13.93
C ALA A 119 8.25 9.45 -13.76
N ALA A 120 7.99 10.76 -13.91
CA ALA A 120 8.99 11.80 -13.68
C ALA A 120 9.46 11.83 -12.22
N GLN A 121 8.54 11.72 -11.27
CA GLN A 121 8.88 11.66 -9.85
C GLN A 121 9.68 10.40 -9.52
N GLN A 122 9.26 9.22 -10.01
CA GLN A 122 10.00 7.98 -9.81
C GLN A 122 11.37 8.01 -10.50
N GLY A 123 11.47 8.58 -11.69
CA GLY A 123 12.74 8.75 -12.40
C GLY A 123 13.73 9.61 -11.63
N LEU A 124 13.25 10.73 -11.08
CA LEU A 124 14.08 11.61 -10.23
C LEU A 124 14.60 10.88 -8.99
N LEU A 125 13.72 10.14 -8.31
CA LEU A 125 14.13 9.37 -7.14
C LEU A 125 15.10 8.25 -7.51
N ALA A 126 14.80 7.46 -8.53
CA ALA A 126 15.67 6.39 -9.00
C ALA A 126 17.07 6.93 -9.32
N PHE A 127 17.16 8.11 -9.95
CA PHE A 127 18.43 8.79 -10.22
C PHE A 127 19.16 9.13 -8.93
N LEU A 128 18.50 9.79 -7.95
CA LEU A 128 19.12 10.16 -6.67
C LEU A 128 19.52 8.93 -5.85
N LEU A 129 18.69 7.89 -5.83
CA LEU A 129 19.01 6.62 -5.15
C LEU A 129 20.22 5.92 -5.79
N THR A 130 20.31 5.93 -7.12
CA THR A 130 21.45 5.37 -7.84
C THR A 130 22.73 6.13 -7.50
N LEU A 131 22.71 7.46 -7.50
CA LEU A 131 23.86 8.27 -7.08
C LEU A 131 24.24 8.01 -5.61
N THR A 132 23.26 7.83 -4.73
CA THR A 132 23.49 7.49 -3.32
C THR A 132 24.16 6.12 -3.20
N ALA A 133 23.72 5.13 -3.99
CA ALA A 133 24.31 3.79 -4.02
C ALA A 133 25.76 3.81 -4.56
N VAL A 134 26.02 4.53 -5.64
CA VAL A 134 27.37 4.66 -6.23
C VAL A 134 28.33 5.32 -5.24
N ASN A 135 27.86 6.26 -4.43
CA ASN A 135 28.67 6.90 -3.39
C ASN A 135 28.85 6.04 -2.12
N GLY A 136 28.30 4.82 -2.07
CA GLY A 136 28.44 3.95 -0.90
C GLY A 136 27.67 4.44 0.35
N GLU A 137 26.64 5.25 0.16
CA GLU A 137 25.95 5.98 1.25
C GLU A 137 24.73 5.26 1.80
N PHE A 138 24.44 4.04 1.37
CA PHE A 138 23.42 3.21 2.04
C PHE A 138 24.03 2.54 3.26
N LYS A 139 23.41 2.69 4.41
CA LYS A 139 23.79 2.06 5.66
C LYS A 139 22.75 1.05 6.11
N LEU A 140 23.24 -0.04 6.66
CA LEU A 140 22.38 -1.02 7.31
C LEU A 140 21.74 -0.40 8.55
N SER A 141 20.45 -0.53 8.66
CA SER A 141 19.69 -0.16 9.85
C SER A 141 20.24 -0.91 11.08
N PRO A 142 20.29 -0.30 12.27
CA PRO A 142 20.66 -0.95 13.52
C PRO A 142 19.88 -2.24 13.80
N PHE A 143 18.79 -2.46 13.09
CA PHE A 143 17.95 -3.64 13.16
C PHE A 143 18.36 -4.76 12.17
N ASP A 144 19.46 -4.57 11.43
CA ASP A 144 20.05 -5.51 10.46
C ASP A 144 19.09 -6.01 9.37
N ARG A 145 18.08 -5.21 8.99
CA ARG A 145 17.08 -5.65 8.02
C ARG A 145 16.94 -4.81 6.77
N PHE A 146 17.28 -3.54 6.87
CA PHE A 146 17.16 -2.61 5.75
C PHE A 146 18.41 -1.78 5.58
N PHE A 147 18.81 -1.62 4.34
CA PHE A 147 19.71 -0.56 3.96
C PHE A 147 18.88 0.68 3.60
N HIS A 148 19.23 1.81 4.16
CA HIS A 148 18.59 3.10 3.88
C HIS A 148 19.64 4.16 3.58
N PRO A 149 19.30 5.24 2.83
CA PRO A 149 20.20 6.35 2.64
C PRO A 149 20.61 6.91 4.00
N ASN A 150 21.91 7.14 4.18
CA ASN A 150 22.45 7.66 5.42
C ASN A 150 21.92 9.09 5.68
N PRO A 151 20.98 9.31 6.63
CA PRO A 151 20.40 10.63 6.85
C PRO A 151 21.41 11.62 7.46
N TYR A 152 22.54 11.11 7.94
CA TYR A 152 23.62 11.90 8.58
C TYR A 152 24.76 12.19 7.60
N SER A 153 24.64 11.74 6.37
CA SER A 153 25.63 12.02 5.35
C SER A 153 25.75 13.52 5.10
N LEU A 154 26.98 14.00 4.98
CA LEU A 154 27.25 15.36 4.52
C LEU A 154 27.12 15.49 2.99
N ASN A 155 26.97 14.35 2.30
CA ASN A 155 26.79 14.31 0.86
C ASN A 155 25.43 14.96 0.48
N PRO A 156 25.42 16.03 -0.30
CA PRO A 156 24.19 16.75 -0.65
C PRO A 156 23.21 15.87 -1.45
N VAL A 157 23.70 14.91 -2.23
CA VAL A 157 22.85 13.97 -2.99
C VAL A 157 22.06 13.07 -2.04
N THR A 158 22.72 12.46 -1.07
CA THR A 158 22.09 11.57 -0.09
C THR A 158 21.09 12.31 0.79
N ARG A 159 21.42 13.57 1.18
CA ARG A 159 20.50 14.44 1.91
C ARG A 159 19.26 14.79 1.07
N SER A 160 19.46 15.14 -0.20
CA SER A 160 18.35 15.43 -1.12
C SER A 160 17.47 14.21 -1.33
N CYS A 161 18.05 13.00 -1.42
CA CYS A 161 17.31 11.75 -1.51
C CYS A 161 16.46 11.51 -0.27
N SER A 162 17.02 11.66 0.93
CA SER A 162 16.30 11.49 2.20
C SER A 162 15.18 12.52 2.37
N LEU A 163 15.42 13.77 1.97
CA LEU A 163 14.40 14.80 1.97
C LEU A 163 13.25 14.46 1.03
N LEU A 164 13.57 14.05 -0.20
CA LEU A 164 12.56 13.68 -1.20
C LEU A 164 11.70 12.51 -0.73
N LEU A 165 12.30 11.47 -0.15
CA LEU A 165 11.58 10.35 0.46
C LEU A 165 10.62 10.83 1.56
N SER A 166 11.08 11.73 2.45
CA SER A 166 10.26 12.31 3.51
C SER A 166 9.08 13.12 2.95
N LEU A 167 9.33 13.92 1.91
CA LEU A 167 8.28 14.70 1.24
C LEU A 167 7.23 13.78 0.58
N TRP A 168 7.60 12.63 0.08
CA TRP A 168 6.65 11.69 -0.51
C TRP A 168 5.81 10.96 0.53
N ILE A 169 6.41 10.63 1.66
CA ILE A 169 5.64 10.11 2.80
C ILE A 169 4.61 11.17 3.23
N LEU A 170 5.03 12.43 3.37
CA LEU A 170 4.15 13.55 3.70
C LEU A 170 3.05 13.73 2.65
N PHE A 171 3.41 13.75 1.37
CA PHE A 171 2.44 13.88 0.26
C PHE A 171 1.37 12.79 0.33
N SER A 172 1.76 11.52 0.46
CA SER A 172 0.83 10.40 0.54
C SER A 172 -0.05 10.48 1.79
N PHE A 173 0.56 10.85 2.93
CA PHE A 173 -0.17 11.06 4.19
C PHE A 173 -1.23 12.15 4.05
N VAL A 174 -0.86 13.32 3.52
CA VAL A 174 -1.79 14.44 3.31
C VAL A 174 -2.85 14.06 2.27
N ALA A 175 -2.47 13.45 1.16
CA ALA A 175 -3.40 13.03 0.13
C ALA A 175 -4.48 12.10 0.70
N VAL A 176 -4.12 11.08 1.47
CA VAL A 176 -5.08 10.15 2.09
C VAL A 176 -5.98 10.87 3.09
N ASN A 177 -5.41 11.67 3.99
CA ASN A 177 -6.18 12.32 5.07
C ASN A 177 -7.09 13.46 4.60
N VAL A 178 -6.81 14.06 3.46
CA VAL A 178 -7.67 15.10 2.86
C VAL A 178 -8.71 14.48 1.94
N THR A 179 -8.31 13.53 1.10
CA THR A 179 -9.19 13.05 0.03
C THR A 179 -10.25 12.07 0.53
N TYR A 180 -9.95 11.17 1.45
CA TYR A 180 -10.96 10.21 1.91
C TYR A 180 -12.09 10.83 2.74
N PRO A 181 -11.88 11.79 3.66
CA PRO A 181 -12.98 12.52 4.25
C PRO A 181 -13.82 13.29 3.23
N ALA A 182 -13.16 13.92 2.23
CA ALA A 182 -13.87 14.62 1.16
C ALA A 182 -14.73 13.67 0.33
N ILE A 183 -14.20 12.49 -0.03
CA ILE A 183 -14.95 11.42 -0.71
C ILE A 183 -16.13 10.96 0.16
N CYS A 184 -15.90 10.74 1.44
CA CYS A 184 -16.95 10.35 2.40
C CYS A 184 -18.08 11.37 2.42
N TYR A 185 -17.74 12.66 2.53
CA TYR A 185 -18.72 13.75 2.53
C TYR A 185 -19.59 13.75 1.26
N VAL A 186 -18.98 13.63 0.07
CA VAL A 186 -19.74 13.61 -1.20
C VAL A 186 -20.67 12.40 -1.29
N TYR A 187 -20.21 11.22 -0.89
CA TYR A 187 -21.06 10.02 -0.88
C TYR A 187 -22.23 10.16 0.09
N LEU A 188 -22.02 10.72 1.28
CA LEU A 188 -23.09 10.96 2.23
C LEU A 188 -24.12 11.94 1.68
N HIS A 189 -23.66 13.02 1.07
CA HIS A 189 -24.54 14.00 0.45
C HIS A 189 -25.36 13.42 -0.71
N GLN A 190 -24.75 12.60 -1.57
CA GLN A 190 -25.46 11.89 -2.64
C GLN A 190 -26.53 10.93 -2.12
N ILE A 191 -26.28 10.22 -1.02
CA ILE A 191 -27.24 9.32 -0.40
C ILE A 191 -28.42 10.14 0.18
N ASP A 192 -28.15 11.30 0.78
CA ASP A 192 -29.20 12.18 1.31
C ASP A 192 -30.07 12.75 0.20
N THR A 193 -29.47 13.23 -0.88
CA THR A 193 -30.22 13.74 -2.03
C THR A 193 -31.09 12.64 -2.67
N ALA A 194 -30.55 11.43 -2.82
CA ALA A 194 -31.33 10.30 -3.33
C ALA A 194 -32.47 9.89 -2.40
N ALA A 195 -32.28 10.01 -1.08
CA ALA A 195 -33.32 9.72 -0.09
C ALA A 195 -34.48 10.74 -0.16
N ILE A 196 -34.17 12.02 -0.36
CA ILE A 196 -35.18 13.09 -0.53
C ILE A 196 -36.04 12.88 -1.77
N CYS A 197 -35.42 12.43 -2.87
CA CYS A 197 -36.11 12.12 -4.13
C CYS A 197 -37.03 10.88 -4.04
N LEU A 198 -36.83 10.02 -3.04
CA LEU A 198 -37.57 8.77 -2.85
C LEU A 198 -38.67 8.85 -1.77
N ASP A 199 -39.10 10.04 -1.42
CA ASP A 199 -40.02 10.36 -0.27
C ASP A 199 -41.40 9.63 -0.26
N TRP A 200 -41.60 8.73 -1.24
CA TRP A 200 -42.89 8.00 -1.41
C TRP A 200 -42.87 6.57 -0.86
N ARG A 201 -41.79 6.10 -0.19
CA ARG A 201 -41.72 4.71 0.28
C ARG A 201 -41.27 4.58 1.76
N PRO A 202 -41.83 3.56 2.48
CA PRO A 202 -41.83 3.54 3.94
C PRO A 202 -40.48 3.16 4.59
N LYS A 203 -40.48 3.27 5.92
CA LYS A 203 -39.38 3.01 6.90
C LYS A 203 -38.28 1.99 6.57
N ILE A 204 -38.55 0.98 5.72
CA ILE A 204 -37.59 -0.06 5.33
C ILE A 204 -36.45 0.51 4.47
N ILE A 205 -36.80 1.43 3.56
CA ILE A 205 -35.82 2.07 2.65
C ILE A 205 -34.93 3.03 3.45
N ALA A 206 -35.53 3.79 4.38
CA ALA A 206 -34.77 4.69 5.27
C ALA A 206 -33.71 3.90 6.09
N ARG A 207 -34.05 2.74 6.63
CA ARG A 207 -33.14 1.87 7.38
C ARG A 207 -32.00 1.34 6.49
N HIS A 208 -32.29 0.93 5.25
CA HIS A 208 -31.29 0.45 4.31
C HIS A 208 -30.28 1.55 3.94
N HIS A 209 -30.77 2.78 3.66
CA HIS A 209 -29.93 3.94 3.38
C HIS A 209 -29.05 4.31 4.57
N PHE A 210 -29.60 4.29 5.78
CA PHE A 210 -28.86 4.54 7.01
C PHE A 210 -27.73 3.53 7.24
N LEU A 211 -28.02 2.24 7.09
CA LEU A 211 -26.99 1.18 7.21
C LEU A 211 -25.89 1.32 6.14
N LYS A 212 -26.26 1.70 4.90
CA LYS A 212 -25.31 1.96 3.83
C LYS A 212 -24.37 3.13 4.17
N LYS A 213 -24.90 4.23 4.74
CA LYS A 213 -24.09 5.36 5.21
C LYS A 213 -23.10 4.94 6.29
N ILE A 214 -23.57 4.28 7.34
CA ILE A 214 -22.71 3.79 8.43
C ILE A 214 -21.60 2.89 7.89
N THR A 215 -21.93 1.96 6.99
CA THR A 215 -20.95 1.05 6.40
C THR A 215 -19.87 1.81 5.64
N ILE A 216 -20.22 2.85 4.87
CA ILE A 216 -19.24 3.66 4.13
C ILE A 216 -18.34 4.44 5.11
N ILE A 217 -18.95 5.13 6.08
CA ILE A 217 -18.19 5.88 7.10
C ILE A 217 -17.23 4.97 7.84
N LEU A 218 -17.74 3.85 8.36
CA LEU A 218 -16.94 2.91 9.13
C LEU A 218 -15.76 2.36 8.31
N ARG A 219 -16.02 1.99 7.05
CA ARG A 219 -15.00 1.46 6.14
C ARG A 219 -13.90 2.48 5.88
N ILE A 220 -14.25 3.73 5.56
CA ILE A 220 -13.28 4.81 5.33
C ILE A 220 -12.54 5.16 6.62
N SER A 221 -13.23 5.26 7.75
CA SER A 221 -12.62 5.60 9.05
C SER A 221 -11.63 4.54 9.50
N ILE A 222 -11.95 3.25 9.34
CA ILE A 222 -11.04 2.15 9.68
C ILE A 222 -9.78 2.20 8.79
N LEU A 223 -9.94 2.39 7.49
CA LEU A 223 -8.80 2.48 6.57
C LEU A 223 -7.89 3.66 6.90
N MET A 224 -8.47 4.84 7.16
CA MET A 224 -7.71 6.01 7.56
C MET A 224 -6.99 5.79 8.90
N LEU A 225 -7.66 5.19 9.87
CA LEU A 225 -7.06 4.90 11.18
C LEU A 225 -5.86 3.98 11.04
N ILE A 226 -6.02 2.86 10.32
CA ILE A 226 -4.95 1.90 10.09
C ILE A 226 -3.79 2.56 9.34
N TYR A 227 -4.07 3.31 8.26
CA TYR A 227 -3.05 4.01 7.50
C TYR A 227 -2.28 5.01 8.36
N ASN A 228 -2.97 5.79 9.19
CA ASN A 228 -2.35 6.79 10.06
C ASN A 228 -1.50 6.15 11.17
N ILE A 229 -1.92 5.02 11.74
CA ILE A 229 -1.14 4.30 12.76
C ILE A 229 0.26 3.91 12.23
N PHE A 230 0.38 3.59 10.95
CA PHE A 230 1.66 3.17 10.37
C PHE A 230 2.41 4.31 9.69
N MET A 231 1.73 5.22 9.00
CA MET A 231 2.40 6.28 8.23
C MET A 231 2.87 7.44 9.11
N LEU A 232 2.11 7.80 10.16
CA LEU A 232 2.50 8.92 11.03
C LEU A 232 3.81 8.66 11.79
N PRO A 233 4.03 7.50 12.43
CA PRO A 233 5.32 7.18 13.02
C PRO A 233 6.46 7.16 11.98
N ALA A 234 6.24 6.57 10.81
CA ALA A 234 7.24 6.54 9.75
C ALA A 234 7.65 7.95 9.32
N PHE A 235 6.68 8.85 9.13
CA PHE A 235 6.94 10.26 8.79
C PHE A 235 7.71 10.98 9.90
N VAL A 236 7.24 10.90 11.15
CA VAL A 236 7.85 11.60 12.31
C VAL A 236 9.29 11.14 12.52
N ILE A 237 9.55 9.82 12.47
CA ILE A 237 10.90 9.27 12.70
C ILE A 237 11.84 9.69 11.57
N THR A 238 11.39 9.64 10.31
CA THR A 238 12.20 10.03 9.16
C THR A 238 12.53 11.53 9.21
N MET A 239 11.55 12.38 9.52
CA MET A 239 11.77 13.83 9.66
C MET A 239 12.66 14.16 10.84
N LYS A 240 12.50 13.48 11.98
CA LYS A 240 13.38 13.65 13.14
C LYS A 240 14.84 13.33 12.77
N GLY A 241 15.09 12.22 12.11
CA GLY A 241 16.42 11.85 11.63
C GLY A 241 17.03 12.93 10.71
N TYR A 242 16.21 13.47 9.80
CA TYR A 242 16.64 14.53 8.88
C TYR A 242 16.98 15.85 9.60
N ILE A 243 16.14 16.29 10.56
CA ILE A 243 16.30 17.59 11.24
C ILE A 243 17.41 17.55 12.29
N GLN A 244 17.45 16.50 13.11
CA GLN A 244 18.35 16.46 14.27
C GLN A 244 19.75 15.95 13.93
N HIS A 245 19.97 15.37 12.74
CA HIS A 245 21.24 14.77 12.34
C HIS A 245 21.81 13.78 13.40
N GLN A 246 20.94 13.18 14.22
CA GLN A 246 21.32 12.26 15.28
C GLN A 246 20.84 10.85 14.95
N ASN A 247 21.63 9.86 15.34
CA ASN A 247 21.22 8.46 15.20
C ASN A 247 19.93 8.21 15.99
N ASN A 248 18.94 7.69 15.34
CA ASN A 248 17.75 7.19 16.00
C ASN A 248 18.15 6.08 16.98
N SER A 249 17.46 6.01 18.12
CA SER A 249 17.61 4.85 18.99
C SER A 249 17.18 3.59 18.25
N VAL A 250 17.75 2.44 18.60
CA VAL A 250 17.37 1.13 18.02
C VAL A 250 15.86 0.91 18.08
N THR A 251 15.20 1.40 19.13
CA THR A 251 13.75 1.32 19.30
C THR A 251 13.00 2.12 18.23
N LEU A 252 13.42 3.36 17.93
CA LEU A 252 12.79 4.19 16.91
C LEU A 252 12.98 3.62 15.51
N ASP A 253 14.16 3.09 15.22
CA ASP A 253 14.45 2.48 13.94
C ASP A 253 13.66 1.17 13.76
N SER A 254 13.51 0.38 14.83
CA SER A 254 12.66 -0.80 14.85
C SER A 254 11.19 -0.45 14.59
N LEU A 255 10.70 0.66 15.17
CA LEU A 255 9.34 1.14 14.96
C LEU A 255 9.13 1.61 13.51
N LEU A 256 10.10 2.33 12.93
CA LEU A 256 10.08 2.74 11.52
C LEU A 256 10.00 1.52 10.61
N THR A 257 10.88 0.56 10.83
CA THR A 257 10.93 -0.70 10.07
C THR A 257 9.60 -1.46 10.14
N LEU A 258 9.06 -1.63 11.34
CA LEU A 258 7.78 -2.31 11.55
C LEU A 258 6.63 -1.56 10.85
N SER A 259 6.60 -0.24 10.95
CA SER A 259 5.60 0.60 10.30
C SER A 259 5.61 0.44 8.78
N LEU A 260 6.80 0.47 8.16
CA LEU A 260 6.95 0.28 6.72
C LEU A 260 6.58 -1.15 6.27
N LEU A 261 6.94 -2.17 7.05
CA LEU A 261 6.55 -3.55 6.77
C LEU A 261 5.03 -3.75 6.85
N CYS A 262 4.36 -3.13 7.82
CA CYS A 262 2.92 -3.24 7.95
C CYS A 262 2.16 -2.64 6.74
N LEU A 263 2.76 -1.69 6.02
CA LEU A 263 2.17 -1.16 4.77
C LEU A 263 1.93 -2.25 3.73
N VAL A 264 2.78 -3.27 3.69
CA VAL A 264 2.61 -4.43 2.78
C VAL A 264 1.31 -5.19 3.03
N ILE A 265 0.76 -5.14 4.24
CA ILE A 265 -0.56 -5.71 4.58
C ILE A 265 -1.66 -4.67 4.37
N VAL A 266 -1.41 -3.42 4.75
CA VAL A 266 -2.41 -2.35 4.69
C VAL A 266 -2.78 -2.01 3.24
N ASN A 267 -1.81 -1.98 2.34
CA ASN A 267 -2.04 -1.64 0.94
C ASN A 267 -3.03 -2.58 0.23
N PRO A 268 -2.84 -3.92 0.23
CA PRO A 268 -3.78 -4.83 -0.39
C PRO A 268 -5.14 -4.82 0.30
N LEU A 269 -5.20 -4.68 1.62
CA LEU A 269 -6.47 -4.51 2.34
C LEU A 269 -7.19 -3.24 1.87
N THR A 270 -6.47 -2.13 1.74
CA THR A 270 -7.02 -0.88 1.23
C THR A 270 -7.59 -1.05 -0.18
N LEU A 271 -6.87 -1.75 -1.07
CA LEU A 271 -7.34 -2.05 -2.42
C LEU A 271 -8.61 -2.92 -2.40
N ILE A 272 -8.61 -4.00 -1.64
CA ILE A 272 -9.77 -4.91 -1.51
C ILE A 272 -10.98 -4.15 -0.96
N PHE A 273 -10.82 -3.34 0.08
CA PHE A 273 -11.94 -2.64 0.71
C PHE A 273 -12.49 -1.49 -0.12
N LEU A 274 -11.66 -0.82 -0.92
CA LEU A 274 -12.07 0.34 -1.69
C LEU A 274 -12.61 0.02 -3.09
N HIS A 275 -12.22 -1.12 -3.67
CA HIS A 275 -12.74 -1.57 -4.96
C HIS A 275 -13.93 -2.50 -4.78
N GLN A 276 -15.15 -2.00 -5.05
CA GLN A 276 -16.38 -2.78 -4.90
C GLN A 276 -16.39 -4.05 -5.77
N ASP A 277 -15.78 -3.98 -6.96
CA ASP A 277 -15.70 -5.12 -7.87
C ASP A 277 -14.79 -6.22 -7.28
N ILE A 278 -13.67 -5.85 -6.67
CA ILE A 278 -12.78 -6.79 -5.95
C ILE A 278 -13.53 -7.42 -4.77
N VAL A 279 -14.28 -6.63 -3.99
CA VAL A 279 -15.10 -7.15 -2.88
C VAL A 279 -16.12 -8.18 -3.37
N ASN A 280 -16.76 -7.91 -4.51
CA ASN A 280 -17.74 -8.83 -5.08
C ASN A 280 -17.08 -10.13 -5.56
N ASP A 281 -15.93 -10.07 -6.21
CA ASP A 281 -15.17 -11.26 -6.61
C ASP A 281 -14.71 -12.09 -5.41
N VAL A 282 -14.22 -11.44 -4.34
CA VAL A 282 -13.87 -12.14 -3.08
C VAL A 282 -15.07 -12.86 -2.51
N LYS A 283 -16.26 -12.22 -2.48
CA LYS A 283 -17.49 -12.86 -2.02
C LYS A 283 -17.88 -14.08 -2.87
N ILE A 284 -17.78 -13.97 -4.20
CA ILE A 284 -18.09 -15.08 -5.11
C ILE A 284 -17.15 -16.26 -4.87
N ILE A 285 -15.84 -16.00 -4.76
CA ILE A 285 -14.84 -17.04 -4.47
C ILE A 285 -15.13 -17.71 -3.12
N PHE A 286 -15.38 -16.90 -2.09
CA PHE A 286 -15.68 -17.40 -0.75
C PHE A 286 -16.95 -18.26 -0.75
N HIS A 287 -18.02 -17.77 -1.39
CA HIS A 287 -19.25 -18.55 -1.55
C HIS A 287 -19.05 -19.85 -2.32
N SER A 288 -18.20 -19.86 -3.34
CA SER A 288 -17.92 -21.08 -4.12
C SER A 288 -17.12 -22.12 -3.31
N MET A 289 -16.24 -21.67 -2.41
CA MET A 289 -15.45 -22.55 -1.54
C MET A 289 -16.30 -23.22 -0.44
N PHE A 290 -17.31 -22.52 0.05
CA PHE A 290 -18.13 -22.97 1.19
C PHE A 290 -19.52 -23.49 0.80
N ARG A 291 -19.91 -23.43 -0.47
CA ARG A 291 -21.11 -24.15 -0.93
C ARG A 291 -20.78 -25.64 -1.02
N PRO A 292 -21.49 -26.51 -0.27
CA PRO A 292 -21.40 -27.94 -0.52
C PRO A 292 -21.81 -28.17 -1.99
N LYS A 293 -20.98 -28.88 -2.74
CA LYS A 293 -21.37 -29.39 -4.06
C LYS A 293 -22.65 -30.21 -3.86
N LEU A 294 -23.78 -29.64 -4.21
CA LEU A 294 -25.00 -30.46 -4.32
C LEU A 294 -24.70 -31.57 -5.31
N PRO A 295 -24.99 -32.82 -4.97
CA PRO A 295 -24.82 -33.94 -5.89
C PRO A 295 -25.63 -33.65 -7.17
N THR A 296 -24.94 -33.67 -8.30
CA THR A 296 -25.48 -33.44 -9.64
C THR A 296 -26.39 -34.57 -10.15
N ASP A 297 -26.83 -35.47 -9.31
CA ASP A 297 -27.61 -36.65 -9.69
C ASP A 297 -29.07 -36.57 -9.23
N ILE A 298 -29.79 -35.57 -9.73
CA ILE A 298 -31.23 -35.70 -9.91
C ILE A 298 -31.52 -35.31 -11.35
N GLN A 299 -31.23 -36.24 -12.28
CA GLN A 299 -31.90 -36.28 -13.57
C GLN A 299 -33.37 -36.57 -13.28
N ILE A 300 -34.19 -35.52 -13.21
CA ILE A 300 -35.64 -35.70 -13.30
C ILE A 300 -35.90 -36.12 -14.75
N HIS A 301 -36.04 -37.41 -15.00
CA HIS A 301 -36.63 -37.92 -16.22
C HIS A 301 -38.06 -37.36 -16.28
N PRO A 302 -38.43 -36.63 -17.33
CA PRO A 302 -39.83 -36.34 -17.61
C PRO A 302 -40.42 -37.66 -18.14
N SER A 303 -41.06 -38.43 -17.27
CA SER A 303 -41.97 -39.50 -17.70
C SER A 303 -43.28 -38.87 -18.12
N LEU A 304 -43.55 -38.87 -19.44
CA LEU A 304 -44.85 -38.96 -20.14
C LEU A 304 -46.06 -38.29 -19.49
#